data_360def00fab6c147dbd3c18fe514f5b2
#
_entry.id   360def00fab6c147dbd3c18fe514f5b2
#
_cell.length_a   1.000
_cell.length_b   1.000
_cell.length_c   1.000
_cell.angle_alpha   90.00
_cell.angle_beta   90.00
_cell.angle_gamma   90.00
#
_symmetry.space_group_name_H-M   'P 1'
#
loop_
_entity.id
_entity.type
_entity.pdbx_description
1 polymer ?
#
loop_
_entity_poly.entity_id
_entity_poly.type
_entity_poly.pdbx_seq_one_letter_code
_entity_poly.pdbx_strand_id
1 'polypeptide(L)'
;MYKILTLVKDRPLKFTSIILPLLTIPTTLYCQNYFLLYTEIPLAITTILFHQDFFVKYIRSIDIICCFFATTQHISVSYFYIKNCNTTFCILFTGIPLYILGKKLEADDKLYKSIVVHSIMHLVLTFGVILLNISI
;
A
#
# COMPACT_ATOMS: atom_id res chain seq x y z
N MET A 1 28.17 -9.64 -8.01
CA MET A 1 27.22 -9.52 -9.13
C MET A 1 25.75 -9.73 -8.73
N TYR A 2 25.42 -10.72 -7.89
CA TYR A 2 24.03 -10.96 -7.41
C TYR A 2 23.43 -9.75 -6.66
N LYS A 3 24.19 -9.09 -5.78
CA LYS A 3 23.72 -7.91 -5.02
C LYS A 3 23.35 -6.69 -5.89
N ILE A 4 24.02 -6.49 -7.01
CA ILE A 4 23.75 -5.34 -7.90
C ILE A 4 22.49 -5.59 -8.73
N LEU A 5 22.25 -6.83 -9.14
CA LEU A 5 21.05 -7.22 -9.89
C LEU A 5 19.77 -7.14 -9.04
N THR A 6 19.84 -7.45 -7.73
CA THR A 6 18.73 -7.28 -6.80
C THR A 6 18.43 -5.79 -6.58
N LEU A 7 19.43 -4.95 -6.39
CA LEU A 7 19.27 -3.51 -6.20
C LEU A 7 18.56 -2.80 -7.37
N VAL A 8 18.81 -3.27 -8.61
CA VAL A 8 18.15 -2.70 -9.81
C VAL A 8 16.71 -3.21 -9.97
N LYS A 9 16.46 -4.49 -9.61
CA LYS A 9 15.12 -5.09 -9.71
C LYS A 9 14.10 -4.49 -8.75
N ASP A 10 14.52 -4.08 -7.55
CA ASP A 10 13.61 -3.60 -6.49
C ASP A 10 13.26 -2.11 -6.59
N ARG A 11 13.87 -1.38 -7.51
CA ARG A 11 13.65 0.07 -7.70
C ARG A 11 12.18 0.47 -7.83
N PRO A 12 11.33 -0.21 -8.63
CA PRO A 12 9.92 0.16 -8.76
C PRO A 12 9.17 0.07 -7.42
N LEU A 13 9.46 -0.96 -6.64
CA LEU A 13 8.80 -1.18 -5.35
C LEU A 13 9.25 -0.16 -4.29
N LYS A 14 10.54 0.14 -4.23
CA LYS A 14 11.10 1.20 -3.37
C LYS A 14 10.49 2.57 -3.69
N PHE A 15 10.34 2.88 -4.98
CA PHE A 15 9.74 4.13 -5.43
C PHE A 15 8.25 4.22 -5.05
N THR A 16 7.47 3.17 -5.35
CA THR A 16 6.02 3.17 -5.06
C THR A 16 5.72 3.15 -3.56
N SER A 17 6.60 2.56 -2.75
CA SER A 17 6.47 2.59 -1.28
C SER A 17 6.61 4.00 -0.68
N ILE A 18 7.35 4.88 -1.33
CA ILE A 18 7.49 6.29 -0.92
C ILE A 18 6.34 7.14 -1.47
N ILE A 19 5.90 6.87 -2.70
CA ILE A 19 4.78 7.62 -3.32
C ILE A 19 3.50 7.50 -2.50
N LEU A 20 3.20 6.31 -1.99
CA LEU A 20 1.99 6.06 -1.20
C LEU A 20 1.85 7.09 -0.06
N PRO A 21 2.74 7.16 0.94
CA PRO A 21 2.61 8.11 2.03
C PRO A 21 2.80 9.57 1.60
N LEU A 22 3.63 9.82 0.57
CA LEU A 22 3.87 11.17 0.07
C LEU A 22 2.62 11.83 -0.52
N LEU A 23 1.70 11.04 -1.05
CA LEU A 23 0.45 11.52 -1.62
C LEU A 23 -0.74 11.38 -0.66
N THR A 24 -0.83 10.27 0.07
CA THR A 24 -1.99 10.01 0.93
C THR A 24 -2.00 10.89 2.17
N ILE A 25 -0.89 11.00 2.90
CA ILE A 25 -0.83 11.79 4.14
C ILE A 25 -1.16 13.28 3.90
N PRO A 26 -0.55 13.98 2.93
CA PRO A 26 -0.94 15.36 2.63
C PRO A 26 -2.40 15.51 2.20
N THR A 27 -2.94 14.55 1.44
CA THR A 27 -4.34 14.57 1.02
C THR A 27 -5.27 14.42 2.23
N THR A 28 -4.95 13.48 3.13
CA THR A 28 -5.71 13.25 4.37
C THR A 28 -5.69 14.49 5.27
N LEU A 29 -4.53 15.16 5.39
CA LEU A 29 -4.40 16.42 6.13
C LEU A 29 -5.20 17.55 5.47
N TYR A 30 -5.12 17.69 4.16
CA TYR A 30 -5.85 18.72 3.41
C TYR A 30 -7.37 18.54 3.51
N CYS A 31 -7.85 17.29 3.42
CA CYS A 31 -9.27 16.96 3.57
C CYS A 31 -9.75 16.93 5.02
N GLN A 32 -8.86 17.14 5.99
CA GLN A 32 -9.14 17.14 7.43
C GLN A 32 -9.67 15.79 7.99
N ASN A 33 -9.40 14.70 7.30
CA ASN A 33 -9.82 13.35 7.69
C ASN A 33 -8.83 12.72 8.69
N TYR A 34 -8.49 13.44 9.76
CA TYR A 34 -7.42 13.10 10.71
C TYR A 34 -7.51 11.69 11.29
N PHE A 35 -8.71 11.12 11.38
CA PHE A 35 -8.90 9.76 11.88
C PHE A 35 -8.25 8.67 11.01
N LEU A 36 -8.02 8.93 9.70
CA LEU A 36 -7.30 8.02 8.83
C LEU A 36 -5.80 7.99 9.11
N LEU A 37 -5.25 9.06 9.67
CA LEU A 37 -3.81 9.15 9.99
C LEU A 37 -3.36 8.11 11.02
N TYR A 38 -4.25 7.65 11.89
CA TYR A 38 -3.92 6.61 12.88
C TYR A 38 -3.44 5.30 12.26
N THR A 39 -3.84 5.00 11.03
CA THR A 39 -3.38 3.83 10.28
C THR A 39 -2.43 4.19 9.16
N GLU A 40 -2.58 5.34 8.52
CA GLU A 40 -1.72 5.79 7.43
C GLU A 40 -0.28 6.08 7.89
N ILE A 41 -0.08 6.71 9.04
CA ILE A 41 1.27 7.03 9.54
C ILE A 41 2.05 5.78 9.93
N PRO A 42 1.54 4.84 10.75
CA PRO A 42 2.24 3.59 11.01
C PRO A 42 2.53 2.79 9.73
N LEU A 43 1.55 2.70 8.82
CA LEU A 43 1.74 2.04 7.54
C LEU A 43 2.85 2.70 6.72
N ALA A 44 2.88 4.03 6.63
CA ALA A 44 3.90 4.76 5.91
C ALA A 44 5.31 4.44 6.45
N ILE A 45 5.47 4.48 7.77
CA ILE A 45 6.75 4.20 8.43
C ILE A 45 7.19 2.76 8.15
N THR A 46 6.32 1.78 8.37
CA THR A 46 6.66 0.37 8.21
C THR A 46 6.93 0.01 6.75
N THR A 47 6.14 0.53 5.82
CA THR A 47 6.30 0.27 4.38
C THR A 47 7.62 0.87 3.86
N ILE A 48 7.97 2.10 4.27
CA ILE A 48 9.25 2.71 3.90
C ILE A 48 10.41 1.91 4.49
N LEU A 49 10.37 1.59 5.77
CA LEU A 49 11.43 0.83 6.43
C LEU A 49 11.62 -0.55 5.81
N PHE A 50 10.52 -1.24 5.52
CA PHE A 50 10.57 -2.57 4.90
C PHE A 50 11.16 -2.52 3.48
N HIS A 51 10.70 -1.61 2.63
CA HIS A 51 11.14 -1.54 1.25
C HIS A 51 12.49 -0.85 1.05
N GLN A 52 13.00 -0.13 2.05
CA GLN A 52 14.37 0.43 2.06
C GLN A 52 15.39 -0.51 2.71
N ASP A 53 15.04 -1.78 2.95
CA ASP A 53 15.90 -2.82 3.54
C ASP A 53 16.38 -2.50 4.97
N PHE A 54 15.66 -1.66 5.70
CA PHE A 54 15.92 -1.43 7.11
C PHE A 54 15.29 -2.53 7.98
N PHE A 55 16.09 -3.31 8.72
CA PHE A 55 15.65 -4.29 9.72
C PHE A 55 14.67 -5.38 9.22
N VAL A 56 15.05 -6.12 8.20
CA VAL A 56 14.21 -6.97 7.35
C VAL A 56 13.28 -7.97 8.07
N LYS A 57 13.69 -8.58 9.19
CA LYS A 57 12.97 -9.76 9.73
C LYS A 57 11.68 -9.41 10.47
N TYR A 58 11.72 -8.45 11.36
CA TYR A 58 10.57 -8.08 12.20
C TYR A 58 9.67 -7.04 11.55
N ILE A 59 10.24 -6.13 10.78
CA ILE A 59 9.51 -5.05 10.11
C ILE A 59 8.53 -5.59 9.07
N ARG A 60 8.89 -6.68 8.36
CA ARG A 60 7.96 -7.32 7.42
C ARG A 60 6.65 -7.75 8.09
N SER A 61 6.72 -8.36 9.27
CA SER A 61 5.52 -8.79 9.99
C SER A 61 4.70 -7.61 10.48
N ILE A 62 5.36 -6.57 10.97
CA ILE A 62 4.71 -5.33 11.43
C ILE A 62 4.06 -4.61 10.25
N ASP A 63 4.75 -4.51 9.11
CA ASP A 63 4.23 -3.91 7.89
C ASP A 63 2.95 -4.62 7.40
N ILE A 64 2.94 -5.96 7.38
CA ILE A 64 1.76 -6.75 7.02
C ILE A 64 0.59 -6.46 7.97
N ILE A 65 0.84 -6.35 9.27
CA ILE A 65 -0.18 -6.01 10.27
C ILE A 65 -0.71 -4.59 10.03
N CYS A 66 0.17 -3.62 9.83
CA CYS A 66 -0.24 -2.25 9.51
C CYS A 66 -1.03 -2.16 8.20
N CYS A 67 -0.62 -2.90 7.16
CA CYS A 67 -1.37 -3.01 5.90
C CYS A 67 -2.77 -3.55 6.12
N PHE A 68 -2.92 -4.60 6.93
CA PHE A 68 -4.22 -5.19 7.25
C PHE A 68 -5.14 -4.18 7.96
N PHE A 69 -4.64 -3.49 8.99
CA PHE A 69 -5.43 -2.50 9.72
C PHE A 69 -5.81 -1.31 8.84
N ALA A 70 -4.87 -0.75 8.07
CA ALA A 70 -5.13 0.36 7.17
C ALA A 70 -6.16 -0.01 6.09
N THR A 71 -6.00 -1.17 5.45
CA THR A 71 -6.93 -1.65 4.42
C THR A 71 -8.32 -1.86 5.01
N THR A 72 -8.43 -2.49 6.18
CA THR A 72 -9.70 -2.72 6.86
C THR A 72 -10.38 -1.40 7.21
N GLN A 73 -9.63 -0.42 7.73
CA GLN A 73 -10.17 0.91 8.03
C GLN A 73 -10.68 1.61 6.77
N HIS A 74 -9.86 1.66 5.71
CA HIS A 74 -10.25 2.34 4.46
C HIS A 74 -11.47 1.69 3.80
N ILE A 75 -11.54 0.36 3.77
CA ILE A 75 -12.70 -0.37 3.25
C ILE A 75 -13.94 -0.10 4.12
N SER A 76 -13.81 -0.13 5.44
CA SER A 76 -14.93 0.13 6.35
C SER A 76 -15.46 1.56 6.21
N VAL A 77 -14.56 2.54 6.16
CA VAL A 77 -14.92 3.95 5.94
C VAL A 77 -15.59 4.13 4.59
N SER A 78 -15.05 3.54 3.53
CA SER A 78 -15.66 3.55 2.21
C SER A 78 -17.07 2.98 2.20
N TYR A 79 -17.31 1.89 2.91
CA TYR A 79 -18.61 1.23 2.98
C TYR A 79 -19.64 2.02 3.80
N PHE A 80 -19.24 2.55 4.97
CA PHE A 80 -20.19 3.17 5.91
C PHE A 80 -20.44 4.65 5.66
N TYR A 81 -19.47 5.39 5.15
CA TYR A 81 -19.53 6.85 5.04
C TYR A 81 -19.84 7.38 3.64
N ILE A 82 -19.67 6.56 2.60
CA ILE A 82 -19.84 7.04 1.22
C ILE A 82 -21.07 6.39 0.59
N LYS A 83 -22.19 7.12 0.59
CA LYS A 83 -23.50 6.63 0.09
C LYS A 83 -23.53 6.18 -1.38
N ASN A 84 -22.55 6.57 -2.20
CA ASN A 84 -22.49 6.27 -3.64
C ASN A 84 -21.13 5.73 -4.08
N CYS A 85 -20.36 5.08 -3.19
CA CYS A 85 -18.95 4.81 -3.47
C CYS A 85 -18.63 3.37 -3.79
N ASN A 86 -19.39 2.75 -4.67
CA ASN A 86 -19.00 1.46 -5.23
C ASN A 86 -17.60 1.52 -5.88
N THR A 87 -17.25 2.64 -6.52
CA THR A 87 -15.96 2.81 -7.20
C THR A 87 -14.78 2.81 -6.23
N THR A 88 -14.81 3.64 -5.19
CA THR A 88 -13.72 3.70 -4.20
C THR A 88 -13.58 2.38 -3.44
N PHE A 89 -14.70 1.78 -3.04
CA PHE A 89 -14.73 0.46 -2.43
C PHE A 89 -14.10 -0.61 -3.34
N CYS A 90 -14.48 -0.65 -4.61
CA CYS A 90 -13.94 -1.61 -5.58
C CYS A 90 -12.43 -1.41 -5.80
N ILE A 91 -11.97 -0.16 -5.88
CA ILE A 91 -10.55 0.15 -6.04
C ILE A 91 -9.76 -0.33 -4.84
N LEU A 92 -10.20 0.00 -3.62
CA LEU A 92 -9.52 -0.44 -2.39
C LEU A 92 -9.55 -1.97 -2.25
N PHE A 93 -10.69 -2.58 -2.56
CA PHE A 93 -10.83 -4.04 -2.50
C PHE A 93 -9.94 -4.77 -3.51
N THR A 94 -9.62 -4.15 -4.65
CA THR A 94 -8.72 -4.70 -5.68
C THR A 94 -7.28 -4.91 -5.15
N GLY A 95 -6.89 -4.20 -4.10
CA GLY A 95 -5.58 -4.42 -3.45
C GLY A 95 -5.38 -5.85 -2.94
N ILE A 96 -6.45 -6.51 -2.47
CA ILE A 96 -6.37 -7.87 -1.90
C ILE A 96 -5.95 -8.90 -2.96
N PRO A 97 -6.67 -9.04 -4.10
CA PRO A 97 -6.27 -9.98 -5.14
C PRO A 97 -4.90 -9.66 -5.76
N LEU A 98 -4.52 -8.39 -5.87
CA LEU A 98 -3.19 -8.00 -6.33
C LEU A 98 -2.10 -8.46 -5.35
N TYR A 99 -2.32 -8.33 -4.05
CA TYR A 99 -1.40 -8.85 -3.03
C TYR A 99 -1.24 -10.37 -3.13
N ILE A 100 -2.36 -11.10 -3.23
CA ILE A 100 -2.36 -12.56 -3.36
C ILE A 100 -1.63 -13.00 -4.63
N LEU A 101 -1.88 -12.32 -5.76
CA LEU A 101 -1.22 -12.58 -7.03
C LEU A 101 0.30 -12.33 -6.92
N GLY A 102 0.71 -11.24 -6.30
CA GLY A 102 2.11 -10.94 -6.04
C GLY A 102 2.80 -12.03 -5.23
N LYS A 103 2.17 -12.52 -4.16
CA LYS A 103 2.69 -13.62 -3.34
C LYS A 103 2.77 -14.94 -4.10
N LYS A 104 1.79 -15.26 -4.93
CA LYS A 104 1.82 -16.45 -5.78
C LYS A 104 2.98 -16.38 -6.79
N LEU A 105 3.17 -15.23 -7.43
CA LEU A 105 4.28 -15.04 -8.38
C LEU A 105 5.65 -15.13 -7.69
N GLU A 106 5.77 -14.66 -6.46
CA GLU A 106 6.98 -14.82 -5.63
C GLU A 106 7.26 -16.30 -5.35
N ALA A 107 6.23 -17.08 -4.98
CA ALA A 107 6.34 -18.50 -4.74
C ALA A 107 6.67 -19.33 -6.00
N ASP A 108 6.26 -18.86 -7.17
CA ASP A 108 6.57 -19.46 -8.48
C ASP A 108 7.94 -19.01 -9.05
N ASP A 109 8.83 -18.43 -8.24
CA ASP A 109 10.13 -17.88 -8.64
C ASP A 109 10.08 -16.79 -9.75
N LYS A 110 8.91 -16.18 -9.95
CA LYS A 110 8.70 -15.08 -10.91
C LYS A 110 8.87 -13.72 -10.25
N LEU A 111 10.01 -13.53 -9.57
CA LEU A 111 10.29 -12.37 -8.72
C LEU A 111 10.03 -11.02 -9.41
N TYR A 112 10.47 -10.84 -10.64
CA TYR A 112 10.24 -9.58 -11.37
C TYR A 112 8.75 -9.28 -11.56
N LYS A 113 7.96 -10.29 -11.95
CA LYS A 113 6.50 -10.12 -12.10
C LYS A 113 5.82 -9.83 -10.77
N SER A 114 6.27 -10.47 -9.69
CA SER A 114 5.81 -10.19 -8.33
C SER A 114 6.05 -8.73 -7.94
N ILE A 115 7.26 -8.21 -8.19
CA ILE A 115 7.62 -6.81 -7.90
C ILE A 115 6.73 -5.84 -8.68
N VAL A 116 6.50 -6.10 -9.97
CA VAL A 116 5.62 -5.27 -10.81
C VAL A 116 4.18 -5.26 -10.27
N VAL A 117 3.63 -6.44 -9.98
CA VAL A 117 2.26 -6.56 -9.44
C VAL A 117 2.12 -5.86 -8.09
N HIS A 118 3.11 -6.00 -7.20
CA HIS A 118 3.12 -5.34 -5.90
C HIS A 118 3.23 -3.81 -6.04
N SER A 119 4.03 -3.32 -6.98
CA SER A 119 4.11 -1.88 -7.29
C SER A 119 2.79 -1.33 -7.82
N ILE A 120 2.11 -2.07 -8.70
CA ILE A 120 0.78 -1.72 -9.20
C ILE A 120 -0.22 -1.67 -8.03
N MET A 121 -0.16 -2.63 -7.11
CA MET A 121 -1.00 -2.64 -5.91
C MET A 121 -0.82 -1.35 -5.09
N HIS A 122 0.42 -0.90 -4.85
CA HIS A 122 0.68 0.35 -4.14
C HIS A 122 0.03 1.56 -4.84
N LEU A 123 0.15 1.65 -6.17
CA LEU A 123 -0.44 2.75 -6.94
C LEU A 123 -1.96 2.73 -6.90
N VAL A 124 -2.57 1.56 -7.05
CA VAL A 124 -4.03 1.38 -6.99
C VAL A 124 -4.56 1.76 -5.61
N LEU A 125 -3.91 1.30 -4.53
CA LEU A 125 -4.30 1.64 -3.16
C LEU A 125 -4.10 3.14 -2.87
N THR A 126 -3.00 3.74 -3.32
CA THR A 126 -2.77 5.19 -3.21
C THR A 126 -3.91 5.97 -3.85
N PHE A 127 -4.29 5.60 -5.07
CA PHE A 127 -5.40 6.25 -5.78
C PHE A 127 -6.74 6.06 -5.04
N GLY A 128 -7.00 4.84 -4.55
CA GLY A 128 -8.19 4.54 -3.75
C GLY A 128 -8.28 5.37 -2.47
N VAL A 129 -7.17 5.55 -1.75
CA VAL A 129 -7.12 6.37 -0.53
C VAL A 129 -7.30 7.86 -0.84
N ILE A 130 -6.74 8.35 -1.93
CA ILE A 130 -6.97 9.74 -2.38
C ILE A 130 -8.45 9.97 -2.69
N LEU A 131 -9.08 9.07 -3.46
CA LEU A 131 -10.51 9.14 -3.75
C LEU A 131 -11.35 9.08 -2.49
N LEU A 132 -10.99 8.21 -1.54
CA LEU A 132 -11.66 8.09 -0.24
C LEU A 132 -11.64 9.44 0.48
N ASN A 133 -10.48 10.06 0.61
CA ASN A 133 -10.31 11.35 1.29
C ASN A 133 -11.13 12.48 0.67
N ILE A 134 -11.20 12.52 -0.67
CA ILE A 134 -11.98 13.55 -1.39
C ILE A 134 -13.49 13.30 -1.27
N SER A 135 -13.90 12.03 -1.04
CA SER A 135 -15.30 11.63 -1.05
C SER A 135 -15.97 11.69 0.34
N ILE A 136 -15.18 11.76 1.41
CA ILE A 136 -15.67 11.94 2.79
C ILE A 136 -15.89 13.43 3.04
#